data_94bd36baed94bba8138a934de6e3f8c6
#
_entry.id   94bd36baed94bba8138a934de6e3f8c6
#
_cell.length_a   1.000
_cell.length_b   1.000
_cell.length_c   1.000
_cell.angle_alpha   90.00
_cell.angle_beta   90.00
_cell.angle_gamma   90.00
#
_symmetry.space_group_name_H-M   'P 1'
#
loop_
_entity.id
_entity.type
_entity.pdbx_description
1 polymer ?
#
loop_
_entity_poly.entity_id
_entity_poly.type
_entity_poly.pdbx_seq_one_letter_code
_entity_poly.pdbx_strand_id
1 'polypeptide(L)'
;VRSDTLKKAGKYTEKICSLCTKLNITGTENLSNINDPYTPEKEIIQTGHSPTLAHPGVMIKHTLVNSIAKKVNAVGINMVVDNDASNDNCLNIPDINVPDSSVEKIEYIPGLRNLAFEEIRYADSTQLTAFKESVLKALHNPDMKKTFEGFMDVVLKLAGETLQFSDLFTFARHAFLTRFGISNLEIPVSSISETDSFLNFF
;
A
#
# COMPACT_ATOMS: atom_id res chain seq x y z
N VAL A 1 -18.14 -13.40 -8.03
CA VAL A 1 -17.11 -12.86 -7.10
C VAL A 1 -15.76 -12.82 -7.81
N ARG A 2 -15.15 -13.96 -8.25
CA ARG A 2 -13.79 -14.00 -8.80
C ARG A 2 -13.57 -13.05 -9.99
N SER A 3 -14.44 -13.06 -11.00
CA SER A 3 -14.34 -12.21 -12.20
C SER A 3 -14.41 -10.73 -11.82
N ASP A 4 -15.31 -10.37 -10.91
CA ASP A 4 -15.48 -8.98 -10.47
C ASP A 4 -14.28 -8.51 -9.65
N THR A 5 -13.73 -9.39 -8.81
CA THR A 5 -12.50 -9.10 -8.06
C THR A 5 -11.33 -8.80 -9.00
N LEU A 6 -11.09 -9.65 -10.01
CA LEU A 6 -10.03 -9.42 -10.99
C LEU A 6 -10.24 -8.13 -11.76
N LYS A 7 -11.46 -7.85 -12.22
CA LYS A 7 -11.81 -6.64 -12.93
C LYS A 7 -11.62 -5.37 -12.08
N LYS A 8 -12.04 -5.41 -10.81
CA LYS A 8 -11.84 -4.28 -9.88
C LYS A 8 -10.35 -4.11 -9.53
N ALA A 9 -9.61 -5.19 -9.30
CA ALA A 9 -8.17 -5.15 -9.03
C ALA A 9 -7.41 -4.52 -10.20
N GLY A 10 -7.72 -4.94 -11.44
CA GLY A 10 -7.13 -4.35 -12.64
C GLY A 10 -7.40 -2.84 -12.72
N LYS A 11 -8.66 -2.42 -12.61
CA LYS A 11 -9.03 -0.99 -12.64
C LYS A 11 -8.36 -0.17 -11.54
N TYR A 12 -8.29 -0.70 -10.32
CA TYR A 12 -7.63 0.00 -9.22
C TYR A 12 -6.13 0.14 -9.46
N THR A 13 -5.48 -0.91 -9.95
CA THR A 13 -4.05 -0.87 -10.30
C THR A 13 -3.78 0.06 -11.47
N GLU A 14 -4.62 0.07 -12.51
CA GLU A 14 -4.53 1.03 -13.62
C GLU A 14 -4.65 2.48 -13.14
N LYS A 15 -5.53 2.77 -12.16
CA LYS A 15 -5.61 4.09 -11.51
C LYS A 15 -4.26 4.47 -10.87
N ILE A 16 -3.63 3.55 -10.14
CA ILE A 16 -2.31 3.77 -9.53
C ILE A 16 -1.27 4.11 -10.61
N CYS A 17 -1.19 3.29 -11.66
CA CYS A 17 -0.22 3.47 -12.74
C CYS A 17 -0.42 4.80 -13.46
N SER A 18 -1.66 5.15 -13.78
CA SER A 18 -2.01 6.41 -14.44
C SER A 18 -1.60 7.62 -13.61
N LEU A 19 -1.85 7.59 -12.30
CA LEU A 19 -1.43 8.66 -11.40
C LEU A 19 0.10 8.74 -11.28
N CYS A 20 0.77 7.60 -11.14
CA CYS A 20 2.23 7.57 -11.08
C CYS A 20 2.87 8.14 -12.36
N THR A 21 2.31 7.81 -13.53
CA THR A 21 2.76 8.38 -14.82
C THR A 21 2.51 9.88 -14.88
N LYS A 22 1.30 10.34 -14.53
CA LYS A 22 0.93 11.77 -14.48
C LYS A 22 1.88 12.59 -13.61
N LEU A 23 2.30 12.02 -12.48
CA LEU A 23 3.14 12.69 -11.48
C LEU A 23 4.66 12.45 -11.69
N ASN A 24 5.05 11.81 -12.78
CA ASN A 24 6.43 11.44 -13.08
C ASN A 24 7.09 10.68 -11.90
N ILE A 25 6.37 9.71 -11.32
CA ILE A 25 6.89 8.80 -10.31
C ILE A 25 7.57 7.65 -11.04
N THR A 26 8.91 7.59 -10.95
CA THR A 26 9.73 6.60 -11.67
C THR A 26 9.54 5.17 -11.13
N GLY A 27 9.68 4.20 -12.02
CA GLY A 27 9.64 2.75 -11.69
C GLY A 27 8.31 2.08 -12.00
N THR A 28 7.31 2.80 -12.52
CA THR A 28 6.00 2.25 -12.89
C THR A 28 5.86 1.93 -14.38
N GLU A 29 6.91 2.15 -15.17
CA GLU A 29 6.90 2.01 -16.63
C GLU A 29 6.70 0.56 -17.11
N ASN A 30 6.99 -0.43 -16.27
CA ASN A 30 6.86 -1.86 -16.60
C ASN A 30 5.47 -2.45 -16.33
N LEU A 31 4.48 -1.65 -15.94
CA LEU A 31 3.13 -2.13 -15.64
C LEU A 31 2.27 -2.38 -16.89
N SER A 32 2.71 -1.92 -18.07
CA SER A 32 2.08 -2.22 -19.36
C SER A 32 2.13 -3.70 -19.76
N ASN A 33 2.92 -4.50 -19.07
CA ASN A 33 3.06 -5.95 -19.27
C ASN A 33 2.25 -6.79 -18.27
N ILE A 34 1.25 -6.23 -17.60
CA ILE A 34 0.27 -7.05 -16.90
C ILE A 34 -0.47 -7.81 -18.01
N ASN A 35 -0.01 -9.04 -18.30
CA ASN A 35 -0.73 -9.99 -19.14
C ASN A 35 -2.19 -9.96 -18.73
N ASP A 36 -3.10 -9.74 -19.66
CA ASP A 36 -4.52 -9.55 -19.50
C ASP A 36 -5.04 -10.07 -18.14
N PRO A 37 -5.24 -9.17 -17.14
CA PRO A 37 -5.62 -9.60 -15.80
C PRO A 37 -7.02 -10.19 -15.76
N TYR A 38 -7.74 -10.07 -16.88
CA TYR A 38 -9.14 -10.43 -17.01
C TYR A 38 -9.36 -11.87 -17.50
N THR A 39 -8.30 -12.68 -17.65
CA THR A 39 -8.45 -14.10 -18.03
C THR A 39 -9.06 -14.86 -16.85
N PRO A 40 -10.35 -15.22 -16.89
CA PRO A 40 -11.04 -15.83 -15.73
C PRO A 40 -10.50 -17.21 -15.36
N GLU A 41 -9.74 -17.85 -16.24
CA GLU A 41 -9.17 -19.17 -16.05
C GLU A 41 -7.88 -19.17 -15.22
N LYS A 42 -7.16 -18.06 -15.14
CA LYS A 42 -5.90 -18.00 -14.38
C LYS A 42 -6.14 -18.14 -12.89
N GLU A 43 -5.32 -18.92 -12.23
CA GLU A 43 -5.29 -19.00 -10.77
C GLU A 43 -4.96 -17.66 -10.13
N ILE A 44 -5.40 -17.47 -8.90
CA ILE A 44 -5.11 -16.26 -8.11
C ILE A 44 -4.24 -16.65 -6.92
N ILE A 45 -3.11 -15.99 -6.80
CA ILE A 45 -2.25 -16.03 -5.61
C ILE A 45 -2.40 -14.69 -4.89
N GLN A 46 -2.83 -14.72 -3.64
CA GLN A 46 -3.16 -13.47 -2.94
C GLN A 46 -2.53 -13.39 -1.56
N THR A 47 -2.33 -12.16 -1.10
CA THR A 47 -2.04 -11.81 0.28
C THR A 47 -2.87 -10.58 0.68
N GLY A 48 -3.01 -10.34 1.99
CA GLY A 48 -3.72 -9.17 2.49
C GLY A 48 -2.97 -8.52 3.64
N HIS A 49 -3.06 -7.20 3.72
CA HIS A 49 -2.57 -6.40 4.83
C HIS A 49 -3.22 -5.02 4.86
N SER A 50 -3.24 -4.41 6.05
CA SER A 50 -3.65 -3.00 6.21
C SER A 50 -2.80 -2.06 5.34
N PRO A 51 -3.33 -0.88 4.97
CA PRO A 51 -2.63 0.08 4.11
C PRO A 51 -1.48 0.84 4.80
N THR A 52 -1.10 0.47 6.02
CA THR A 52 -0.01 1.10 6.78
C THR A 52 1.38 0.81 6.18
N LEU A 53 2.40 1.54 6.65
CA LEU A 53 3.79 1.23 6.35
C LEU A 53 4.11 -0.18 6.86
N ALA A 54 4.47 -1.03 5.92
CA ALA A 54 4.55 -2.46 6.18
C ALA A 54 5.84 -2.85 6.90
N HIS A 55 5.70 -3.68 7.92
CA HIS A 55 6.82 -4.43 8.50
C HIS A 55 7.51 -5.28 7.41
N PRO A 56 8.84 -5.49 7.46
CA PRO A 56 9.58 -6.30 6.49
C PRO A 56 8.95 -7.67 6.17
N GLY A 57 8.35 -8.33 7.17
CA GLY A 57 7.60 -9.58 6.97
C GLY A 57 6.39 -9.47 6.04
N VAL A 58 5.76 -8.31 5.96
CA VAL A 58 4.68 -8.04 5.02
C VAL A 58 5.22 -7.82 3.61
N MET A 59 6.34 -7.11 3.49
CA MET A 59 7.03 -6.91 2.21
C MET A 59 7.45 -8.25 1.57
N ILE A 60 7.89 -9.20 2.38
CA ILE A 60 8.19 -10.57 1.93
C ILE A 60 6.94 -11.25 1.36
N LYS A 61 5.76 -11.07 1.95
CA LYS A 61 4.51 -11.63 1.41
C LYS A 61 4.20 -11.11 0.01
N HIS A 62 4.33 -9.81 -0.23
CA HIS A 62 4.14 -9.23 -1.56
C HIS A 62 5.12 -9.79 -2.59
N THR A 63 6.38 -9.97 -2.20
CA THR A 63 7.43 -10.58 -3.04
C THR A 63 7.11 -12.05 -3.35
N LEU A 64 6.68 -12.81 -2.35
CA LEU A 64 6.31 -14.22 -2.52
C LEU A 64 5.11 -14.38 -3.46
N VAL A 65 4.06 -13.59 -3.28
CA VAL A 65 2.88 -13.60 -4.17
C VAL A 65 3.30 -13.34 -5.60
N ASN A 66 4.11 -12.33 -5.86
CA ASN A 66 4.60 -12.02 -7.20
C ASN A 66 5.44 -13.16 -7.79
N SER A 67 6.34 -13.74 -6.99
CA SER A 67 7.24 -14.80 -7.44
C SER A 67 6.48 -16.10 -7.75
N ILE A 68 5.55 -16.49 -6.87
CA ILE A 68 4.73 -17.67 -7.06
C ILE A 68 3.81 -17.48 -8.27
N ALA A 69 3.10 -16.35 -8.35
CA ALA A 69 2.20 -16.04 -9.46
C ALA A 69 2.92 -16.13 -10.81
N LYS A 70 4.11 -15.54 -10.93
CA LYS A 70 4.94 -15.65 -12.14
C LYS A 70 5.34 -17.09 -12.44
N LYS A 71 5.73 -17.86 -11.43
CA LYS A 71 6.18 -19.25 -11.59
C LYS A 71 5.07 -20.18 -12.10
N VAL A 72 3.85 -19.99 -11.64
CA VAL A 72 2.70 -20.86 -12.01
C VAL A 72 1.77 -20.21 -13.04
N ASN A 73 2.16 -19.09 -13.65
CA ASN A 73 1.35 -18.31 -14.59
C ASN A 73 -0.02 -17.88 -14.04
N ALA A 74 -0.05 -17.54 -12.75
CA ALA A 74 -1.23 -17.05 -12.04
C ALA A 74 -1.26 -15.52 -11.98
N VAL A 75 -2.34 -14.95 -11.45
CA VAL A 75 -2.46 -13.53 -11.13
C VAL A 75 -2.11 -13.30 -9.66
N GLY A 76 -1.12 -12.45 -9.39
CA GLY A 76 -0.77 -12.02 -8.03
C GLY A 76 -1.65 -10.85 -7.60
N ILE A 77 -2.25 -10.92 -6.41
CA ILE A 77 -3.11 -9.86 -5.85
C ILE A 77 -2.66 -9.52 -4.42
N ASN A 78 -2.49 -8.24 -4.17
CA ASN A 78 -2.37 -7.66 -2.83
C ASN A 78 -3.73 -7.07 -2.42
N MET A 79 -4.40 -7.69 -1.47
CA MET A 79 -5.63 -7.15 -0.89
C MET A 79 -5.27 -6.10 0.15
N VAL A 80 -5.79 -4.90 -0.02
CA VAL A 80 -5.65 -3.81 0.95
C VAL A 80 -6.80 -3.93 1.94
N VAL A 81 -6.49 -4.33 3.17
CA VAL A 81 -7.48 -4.47 4.25
C VAL A 81 -7.77 -3.08 4.82
N ASP A 82 -8.63 -2.35 4.13
CA ASP A 82 -9.00 -0.97 4.44
C ASP A 82 -10.29 -0.82 5.25
N ASN A 83 -11.07 -1.89 5.35
CA ASN A 83 -12.29 -1.97 6.13
C ASN A 83 -12.08 -2.37 7.61
N ASP A 84 -10.82 -2.58 8.02
CA ASP A 84 -10.48 -2.88 9.41
C ASP A 84 -10.22 -1.60 10.21
N ALA A 85 -10.50 -1.65 11.51
CA ALA A 85 -10.29 -0.51 12.39
C ALA A 85 -8.81 -0.26 12.66
N SER A 86 -8.41 1.01 12.61
CA SER A 86 -7.04 1.45 12.93
C SER A 86 -6.82 1.46 14.45
N ASN A 87 -6.61 0.29 15.04
CA ASN A 87 -6.36 0.16 16.48
C ASN A 87 -4.96 0.69 16.87
N ASP A 88 -3.99 0.59 15.98
CA ASP A 88 -2.63 1.11 16.15
C ASP A 88 -2.30 2.06 14.99
N ASN A 89 -2.63 3.34 15.18
CA ASN A 89 -2.38 4.42 14.23
C ASN A 89 -0.92 4.91 14.31
N CYS A 90 0.04 4.01 14.55
CA CYS A 90 1.43 4.37 14.79
C CYS A 90 2.40 3.61 13.89
N LEU A 91 3.47 4.31 13.49
CA LEU A 91 4.69 3.69 13.04
C LEU A 91 5.60 3.43 14.26
N ASN A 92 5.98 2.18 14.46
CA ASN A 92 6.85 1.78 15.55
C ASN A 92 8.31 1.78 15.09
N ILE A 93 9.14 2.63 15.68
CA ILE A 93 10.57 2.73 15.37
C ILE A 93 11.36 2.23 16.56
N PRO A 94 12.10 1.10 16.44
CA PRO A 94 12.93 0.61 17.52
C PRO A 94 14.15 1.53 17.73
N ASP A 95 14.43 1.90 18.98
CA ASP A 95 15.68 2.58 19.34
C ASP A 95 16.78 1.54 19.53
N ILE A 96 17.64 1.41 18.53
CA ILE A 96 18.74 0.45 18.52
C ILE A 96 19.89 0.81 19.50
N ASN A 97 19.86 2.01 20.09
CA ASN A 97 20.90 2.48 21.00
C ASN A 97 20.58 2.18 22.47
N VAL A 98 19.37 1.70 22.77
CA VAL A 98 18.93 1.37 24.13
C VAL A 98 18.85 -0.14 24.30
N PRO A 99 19.54 -0.73 25.30
CA PRO A 99 19.63 -2.18 25.49
C PRO A 99 18.28 -2.90 25.66
N ASP A 100 17.27 -2.24 26.20
CA ASP A 100 15.93 -2.78 26.44
C ASP A 100 14.91 -2.34 25.38
N SER A 101 15.36 -2.11 24.14
CA SER A 101 14.54 -1.82 22.96
C SER A 101 13.30 -0.98 23.23
N SER A 102 13.52 0.27 23.63
CA SER A 102 12.42 1.25 23.62
C SER A 102 11.94 1.44 22.18
N VAL A 103 10.63 1.48 22.00
CA VAL A 103 10.00 1.69 20.69
C VAL A 103 9.40 3.08 20.70
N GLU A 104 9.89 3.96 19.84
CA GLU A 104 9.26 5.24 19.59
C GLU A 104 8.03 5.05 18.70
N LYS A 105 6.86 5.48 19.19
CA LYS A 105 5.59 5.40 18.46
C LYS A 105 5.26 6.75 17.85
N ILE A 106 5.21 6.81 16.52
CA ILE A 106 4.88 8.01 15.77
C ILE A 106 3.53 7.81 15.09
N GLU A 107 2.53 8.57 15.52
CA GLU A 107 1.18 8.50 14.96
C GLU A 107 1.16 9.03 13.52
N TYR A 108 0.50 8.30 12.61
CA TYR A 108 0.27 8.76 11.22
C TYR A 108 -0.60 10.02 11.22
N ILE A 109 -1.65 10.02 12.02
CA ILE A 109 -2.52 11.18 12.25
C ILE A 109 -2.74 11.28 13.77
N PRO A 110 -2.27 12.36 14.42
CA PRO A 110 -2.38 12.52 15.86
C PRO A 110 -3.83 12.42 16.35
N GLY A 111 -4.03 11.62 17.39
CA GLY A 111 -5.33 11.47 18.07
C GLY A 111 -6.37 10.63 17.34
N LEU A 112 -6.08 10.10 16.16
CA LEU A 112 -7.01 9.26 15.43
C LEU A 112 -7.15 7.89 16.11
N ARG A 113 -8.38 7.44 16.33
CA ARG A 113 -8.69 6.12 16.93
C ARG A 113 -9.97 5.54 16.36
N ASN A 114 -10.00 4.21 16.24
CA ASN A 114 -11.21 3.42 16.00
C ASN A 114 -12.01 3.78 14.73
N LEU A 115 -11.34 4.25 13.69
CA LEU A 115 -11.91 4.42 12.36
C LEU A 115 -11.41 3.32 11.43
N ALA A 116 -12.24 2.88 10.50
CA ALA A 116 -11.78 2.04 9.41
C ALA A 116 -10.80 2.82 8.52
N PHE A 117 -9.77 2.15 7.98
CA PHE A 117 -8.78 2.84 7.13
C PHE A 117 -9.41 3.51 5.91
N GLU A 118 -10.52 2.98 5.40
CA GLU A 118 -11.28 3.58 4.29
C GLU A 118 -11.95 4.91 4.66
N GLU A 119 -12.16 5.18 5.96
CA GLU A 119 -12.75 6.44 6.45
C GLU A 119 -11.68 7.49 6.78
N ILE A 120 -10.40 7.08 6.89
CA ILE A 120 -9.32 7.94 7.31
C ILE A 120 -8.86 8.83 6.17
N ARG A 121 -8.86 10.15 6.41
CA ARG A 121 -8.33 11.15 5.50
C ARG A 121 -7.42 12.12 6.23
N TYR A 122 -6.33 12.51 5.58
CA TYR A 122 -5.55 13.67 6.03
C TYR A 122 -6.34 14.96 5.79
N ALA A 123 -6.19 15.93 6.67
CA ALA A 123 -6.79 17.25 6.47
C ALA A 123 -6.12 17.98 5.30
N ASP A 124 -4.79 17.89 5.23
CA ASP A 124 -3.97 18.42 4.16
C ASP A 124 -2.57 17.76 4.15
N SER A 125 -1.70 18.25 3.24
CA SER A 125 -0.34 17.74 3.11
C SER A 125 0.61 18.15 4.26
N THR A 126 0.24 19.14 5.09
CA THR A 126 1.08 19.56 6.21
C THR A 126 1.16 18.50 7.29
N GLN A 127 0.07 17.75 7.51
CA GLN A 127 0.07 16.60 8.43
C GLN A 127 1.04 15.49 7.95
N LEU A 128 1.07 15.22 6.63
CA LEU A 128 2.00 14.27 6.04
C LEU A 128 3.46 14.73 6.18
N THR A 129 3.71 16.02 6.03
CA THR A 129 5.04 16.61 6.22
C THR A 129 5.48 16.49 7.68
N ALA A 130 4.61 16.82 8.63
CA ALA A 130 4.90 16.67 10.05
C ALA A 130 5.19 15.20 10.45
N PHE A 131 4.42 14.26 9.91
CA PHE A 131 4.70 12.83 10.09
C PHE A 131 6.08 12.45 9.53
N LYS A 132 6.40 12.87 8.29
CA LYS A 132 7.70 12.63 7.66
C LYS A 132 8.85 13.14 8.53
N GLU A 133 8.77 14.38 9.00
CA GLU A 133 9.80 15.00 9.82
C GLU A 133 9.99 14.27 11.16
N SER A 134 8.89 13.88 11.81
CA SER A 134 8.95 13.13 13.07
C SER A 134 9.66 11.78 12.89
N VAL A 135 9.33 11.04 11.84
CA VAL A 135 9.97 9.77 11.53
C VAL A 135 11.46 9.94 11.18
N LEU A 136 11.81 10.93 10.35
CA LEU A 136 13.20 11.19 10.00
C LEU A 136 14.05 11.59 11.21
N LYS A 137 13.46 12.24 12.21
CA LYS A 137 14.13 12.57 13.48
C LYS A 137 14.41 11.30 14.30
N ALA A 138 13.46 10.38 14.36
CA ALA A 138 13.56 9.13 15.14
C ALA A 138 14.47 8.08 14.48
N LEU A 139 14.56 8.07 13.15
CA LEU A 139 15.44 7.14 12.44
C LEU A 139 16.92 7.53 12.67
N HIS A 140 17.78 6.56 13.02
CA HIS A 140 19.21 6.79 13.20
C HIS A 140 20.06 6.35 12.01
N ASN A 141 19.62 5.30 11.28
CA ASN A 141 20.35 4.76 10.14
C ASN A 141 20.20 5.66 8.90
N PRO A 142 21.31 6.14 8.28
CA PRO A 142 21.26 7.04 7.13
C PRO A 142 20.58 6.44 5.89
N ASP A 143 20.77 5.14 5.63
CA ASP A 143 20.16 4.48 4.47
C ASP A 143 18.66 4.31 4.66
N MET A 144 18.22 4.03 5.89
CA MET A 144 16.79 3.99 6.23
C MET A 144 16.16 5.38 6.10
N LYS A 145 16.85 6.45 6.56
CA LYS A 145 16.38 7.84 6.37
C LYS A 145 16.17 8.14 4.90
N LYS A 146 17.17 7.88 4.07
CA LYS A 146 17.12 8.12 2.62
C LYS A 146 15.98 7.33 1.95
N THR A 147 15.82 6.06 2.33
CA THR A 147 14.77 5.19 1.79
C THR A 147 13.39 5.70 2.19
N PHE A 148 13.19 6.03 3.46
CA PHE A 148 11.93 6.57 3.98
C PHE A 148 11.62 7.94 3.37
N GLU A 149 12.61 8.82 3.26
CA GLU A 149 12.46 10.12 2.63
C GLU A 149 11.97 9.98 1.18
N GLY A 150 12.62 9.12 0.39
CA GLY A 150 12.21 8.86 -0.99
C GLY A 150 10.82 8.24 -1.11
N PHE A 151 10.41 7.41 -0.13
CA PHE A 151 9.04 6.90 -0.06
C PHE A 151 8.04 8.02 0.25
N MET A 152 8.32 8.85 1.25
CA MET A 152 7.43 9.97 1.64
C MET A 152 7.36 11.07 0.58
N ASP A 153 8.39 11.26 -0.23
CA ASP A 153 8.34 12.18 -1.38
C ASP A 153 7.30 11.72 -2.41
N VAL A 154 7.17 10.41 -2.61
CA VAL A 154 6.10 9.84 -3.44
C VAL A 154 4.73 10.07 -2.80
N VAL A 155 4.57 9.84 -1.49
CA VAL A 155 3.33 10.09 -0.75
C VAL A 155 2.92 11.57 -0.88
N LEU A 156 3.85 12.49 -0.69
CA LEU A 156 3.59 13.93 -0.79
C LEU A 156 3.19 14.37 -2.21
N LYS A 157 3.78 13.79 -3.25
CA LYS A 157 3.32 14.02 -4.63
C LYS A 157 1.89 13.54 -4.84
N LEU A 158 1.55 12.37 -4.31
CA LEU A 158 0.20 11.79 -4.41
C LEU A 158 -0.85 12.58 -3.61
N ALA A 159 -0.44 13.30 -2.56
CA ALA A 159 -1.33 14.12 -1.73
C ALA A 159 -2.04 15.23 -2.51
N GLY A 160 -1.50 15.67 -3.66
CA GLY A 160 -2.17 16.59 -4.58
C GLY A 160 -3.38 15.97 -5.31
N GLU A 161 -3.49 14.65 -5.36
CA GLU A 161 -4.54 13.91 -6.07
C GLU A 161 -5.53 13.24 -5.11
N THR A 162 -5.07 12.80 -3.93
CA THR A 162 -5.90 12.16 -2.90
C THR A 162 -5.33 12.44 -1.52
N LEU A 163 -6.21 12.59 -0.54
CA LEU A 163 -5.86 12.65 0.87
C LEU A 163 -6.38 11.44 1.64
N GLN A 164 -6.94 10.45 0.93
CA GLN A 164 -7.37 9.20 1.50
C GLN A 164 -6.17 8.39 1.98
N PHE A 165 -6.15 8.00 3.26
CA PHE A 165 -5.02 7.29 3.88
C PHE A 165 -4.67 6.00 3.14
N SER A 166 -5.68 5.15 2.91
CA SER A 166 -5.48 3.85 2.27
C SER A 166 -4.94 3.97 0.84
N ASP A 167 -5.44 4.94 0.05
CA ASP A 167 -4.96 5.21 -1.31
C ASP A 167 -3.51 5.71 -1.29
N LEU A 168 -3.18 6.69 -0.45
CA LEU A 168 -1.84 7.30 -0.39
C LEU A 168 -0.75 6.25 -0.15
N PHE A 169 -0.91 5.46 0.91
CA PHE A 169 0.12 4.49 1.29
C PHE A 169 0.12 3.27 0.37
N THR A 170 -1.03 2.85 -0.15
CA THR A 170 -1.09 1.78 -1.15
C THR A 170 -0.42 2.18 -2.45
N PHE A 171 -0.69 3.37 -2.98
CA PHE A 171 -0.11 3.86 -4.23
C PHE A 171 1.39 4.06 -4.11
N ALA A 172 1.87 4.66 -3.01
CA ALA A 172 3.28 4.82 -2.76
C ALA A 172 4.01 3.47 -2.60
N ARG A 173 3.42 2.51 -1.87
CA ARG A 173 3.95 1.15 -1.74
C ARG A 173 4.01 0.45 -3.09
N HIS A 174 2.97 0.50 -3.89
CA HIS A 174 2.93 -0.09 -5.22
C HIS A 174 4.04 0.48 -6.11
N ALA A 175 4.17 1.80 -6.18
CA ALA A 175 5.23 2.46 -6.93
C ALA A 175 6.64 2.07 -6.42
N PHE A 176 6.81 1.93 -5.11
CA PHE A 176 8.06 1.49 -4.51
C PHE A 176 8.40 0.03 -4.89
N LEU A 177 7.43 -0.88 -4.76
CA LEU A 177 7.62 -2.31 -5.06
C LEU A 177 7.88 -2.57 -6.53
N THR A 178 7.26 -1.81 -7.42
CA THR A 178 7.45 -1.94 -8.88
C THR A 178 8.90 -1.71 -9.30
N ARG A 179 9.65 -0.86 -8.59
CA ARG A 179 11.10 -0.66 -8.82
C ARG A 179 11.91 -1.94 -8.63
N PHE A 180 11.40 -2.87 -7.84
CA PHE A 180 12.00 -4.20 -7.61
C PHE A 180 11.37 -5.30 -8.48
N GLY A 181 10.59 -4.93 -9.50
CA GLY A 181 9.94 -5.89 -10.41
C GLY A 181 8.75 -6.64 -9.80
N ILE A 182 8.21 -6.13 -8.67
CA ILE A 182 6.99 -6.67 -8.03
C ILE A 182 5.79 -5.93 -8.62
N SER A 183 4.92 -6.66 -9.33
CA SER A 183 3.82 -6.12 -10.14
C SER A 183 2.47 -6.80 -9.84
N ASN A 184 2.22 -7.12 -8.57
CA ASN A 184 0.91 -7.64 -8.16
C ASN A 184 -0.19 -6.60 -8.40
N LEU A 185 -1.40 -7.06 -8.72
CA LEU A 185 -2.58 -6.20 -8.69
C LEU A 185 -2.88 -5.78 -7.25
N GLU A 186 -3.42 -4.58 -7.09
CA GLU A 186 -3.88 -4.07 -5.81
C GLU A 186 -5.41 -3.98 -5.80
N ILE A 187 -6.03 -4.30 -4.67
CA ILE A 187 -7.48 -4.13 -4.50
C ILE A 187 -7.86 -3.85 -3.05
N PRO A 188 -8.59 -2.77 -2.76
CA PRO A 188 -9.20 -2.55 -1.46
C PRO A 188 -10.30 -3.59 -1.17
N VAL A 189 -10.35 -4.11 0.06
CA VAL A 189 -11.41 -5.03 0.49
C VAL A 189 -12.77 -4.36 0.45
N SER A 190 -12.85 -3.08 0.82
CA SER A 190 -14.06 -2.25 0.69
C SER A 190 -14.65 -2.31 -0.72
N SER A 191 -13.79 -2.21 -1.75
CA SER A 191 -14.21 -2.32 -3.14
C SER A 191 -14.79 -3.70 -3.52
N ILE A 192 -14.33 -4.78 -2.89
CA ILE A 192 -14.86 -6.13 -3.13
C ILE A 192 -16.24 -6.25 -2.50
N SER A 193 -16.40 -5.78 -1.27
CA SER A 193 -17.67 -5.86 -0.52
C SER A 193 -18.83 -5.12 -1.18
N GLU A 194 -18.55 -4.14 -2.03
CA GLU A 194 -19.54 -3.40 -2.82
C GLU A 194 -19.98 -4.10 -4.11
N THR A 195 -19.45 -5.27 -4.45
CA THR A 195 -19.85 -5.99 -5.67
C THR A 195 -21.16 -6.72 -5.49
N ASP A 196 -22.01 -6.70 -6.54
CA ASP A 196 -23.25 -7.49 -6.54
C ASP A 196 -23.00 -8.97 -6.27
N SER A 197 -21.91 -9.51 -6.81
CA SER A 197 -21.50 -10.90 -6.57
C SER A 197 -21.15 -11.21 -5.12
N PHE A 198 -20.61 -10.24 -4.39
CA PHE A 198 -20.33 -10.37 -2.97
C PHE A 198 -21.62 -10.24 -2.16
N LEU A 199 -22.42 -9.22 -2.45
CA LEU A 199 -23.70 -8.96 -1.78
C LEU A 199 -24.71 -10.10 -1.96
N ASN A 200 -24.70 -10.76 -3.12
CA ASN A 200 -25.56 -11.91 -3.39
C ASN A 200 -25.05 -13.23 -2.77
N PHE A 201 -23.83 -13.25 -2.20
CA PHE A 201 -23.28 -14.43 -1.51
C PHE A 201 -23.76 -14.52 -0.07
N PHE A 202 -24.10 -13.40 0.56
CA PHE A 202 -24.65 -13.29 1.91
C PHE A 202 -26.17 -13.07 1.91
#